data_8c08d6444c13b17d98c81228be4ca338
#
_entry.id   8c08d6444c13b17d98c81228be4ca338
#
_cell.length_a   1.000
_cell.length_b   1.000
_cell.length_c   1.000
_cell.angle_alpha   90.00
_cell.angle_beta   90.00
_cell.angle_gamma   90.00
#
_symmetry.space_group_name_H-M   'P 1'
#
loop_
_entity.id
_entity.type
_entity.pdbx_description
1 polymer ?
#
loop_
_entity_poly.entity_id
_entity_poly.type
_entity_poly.pdbx_seq_one_letter_code
_entity_poly.pdbx_strand_id
1 'polypeptide(L)'
;MSAITARSQVAHISTRFLLISDTHSASPEQKPQGSQNVSQLPLPKADVLLHCGDLTMIGTLLEYEKTLDLLGSIDADLKLVIAGNHDISLDEVYYRRKGQSMQRHTGGYSEDLPAKARELWLGERAKSAGVTYLEEGTHSFTLKNGARLRVE
;
A
#
# COMPACT_ATOMS: atom_id res chain seq x y z
N MET A 1 -15.46 -41.07 39.57
CA MET A 1 -15.76 -40.56 38.24
C MET A 1 -14.79 -39.38 37.97
N SER A 2 -13.81 -39.59 37.11
CA SER A 2 -12.78 -38.59 36.82
C SER A 2 -13.22 -37.78 35.62
N ALA A 3 -13.44 -36.47 35.84
CA ALA A 3 -13.79 -35.55 34.75
C ALA A 3 -12.51 -35.26 33.91
N ILE A 4 -12.48 -35.77 32.70
CA ILE A 4 -11.46 -35.43 31.73
C ILE A 4 -11.78 -34.01 31.23
N THR A 5 -11.03 -33.03 31.71
CA THR A 5 -11.10 -31.66 31.19
C THR A 5 -10.44 -31.66 29.84
N ALA A 6 -11.22 -31.60 28.75
CA ALA A 6 -10.72 -31.42 27.42
C ALA A 6 -10.05 -30.04 27.32
N ARG A 7 -8.71 -30.02 27.25
CA ARG A 7 -7.96 -28.81 26.87
C ARG A 7 -8.34 -28.48 25.44
N SER A 8 -8.98 -27.36 25.21
CA SER A 8 -9.18 -26.82 23.87
C SER A 8 -7.79 -26.56 23.25
N GLN A 9 -7.47 -27.27 22.19
CA GLN A 9 -6.26 -26.99 21.42
C GLN A 9 -6.45 -25.65 20.74
N VAL A 10 -5.62 -24.67 21.07
CA VAL A 10 -5.56 -23.40 20.36
C VAL A 10 -4.94 -23.69 18.99
N ALA A 11 -5.73 -23.54 17.95
CA ALA A 11 -5.22 -23.65 16.58
C ALA A 11 -4.35 -22.44 16.28
N HIS A 12 -3.08 -22.66 15.95
CA HIS A 12 -2.17 -21.61 15.48
C HIS A 12 -2.27 -21.50 13.96
N ILE A 13 -2.53 -20.28 13.46
CA ILE A 13 -2.57 -19.98 12.02
C ILE A 13 -1.32 -19.20 11.68
N SER A 14 -0.45 -19.78 10.84
CA SER A 14 0.73 -19.08 10.32
C SER A 14 0.29 -18.11 9.22
N THR A 15 0.77 -16.88 9.28
CA THR A 15 0.49 -15.82 8.30
C THR A 15 1.79 -15.14 7.90
N ARG A 16 2.04 -15.06 6.58
CA ARG A 16 3.23 -14.42 6.03
C ARG A 16 2.93 -12.97 5.69
N PHE A 17 3.75 -12.07 6.19
CA PHE A 17 3.69 -10.66 5.89
C PHE A 17 4.87 -10.25 5.01
N LEU A 18 4.60 -9.48 3.98
CA LEU A 18 5.57 -8.75 3.19
C LEU A 18 5.42 -7.26 3.51
N LEU A 19 6.47 -6.65 4.05
CA LEU A 19 6.49 -5.23 4.38
C LEU A 19 7.41 -4.52 3.40
N ILE A 20 6.90 -3.47 2.75
CA ILE A 20 7.66 -2.62 1.84
C ILE A 20 7.33 -1.14 2.12
N SER A 21 8.23 -0.24 1.75
CA SER A 21 8.03 1.21 1.78
C SER A 21 8.92 1.86 0.72
N ASP A 22 8.77 3.17 0.53
CA ASP A 22 9.70 4.00 -0.25
C ASP A 22 9.93 3.48 -1.66
N THR A 23 8.88 3.01 -2.32
CA THR A 23 8.99 2.48 -3.68
C THR A 23 9.11 3.58 -4.73
N HIS A 24 8.68 4.80 -4.43
CA HIS A 24 8.84 5.99 -5.26
C HIS A 24 8.53 5.72 -6.74
N SER A 25 7.39 5.08 -7.00
CA SER A 25 6.94 4.73 -8.35
C SER A 25 7.90 3.82 -9.12
N ALA A 26 8.63 2.95 -8.41
CA ALA A 26 9.50 1.96 -9.03
C ALA A 26 8.69 1.09 -10.03
N SER A 27 9.25 0.88 -11.20
CA SER A 27 8.66 -0.03 -12.18
C SER A 27 9.07 -1.47 -11.88
N PRO A 28 8.18 -2.46 -12.06
CA PRO A 28 8.55 -3.88 -11.97
C PRO A 28 9.73 -4.27 -12.88
N GLU A 29 9.94 -3.52 -13.94
CA GLU A 29 10.95 -3.80 -14.97
C GLU A 29 12.28 -3.08 -14.74
N GLN A 30 12.30 -2.06 -13.88
CA GLN A 30 13.51 -1.25 -13.65
C GLN A 30 14.32 -1.77 -12.47
N LYS A 31 15.54 -2.22 -12.73
CA LYS A 31 16.55 -2.37 -11.67
C LYS A 31 16.93 -0.97 -11.18
N PRO A 32 16.70 -0.63 -9.90
CA PRO A 32 17.11 0.68 -9.40
C PRO A 32 18.62 0.81 -9.49
N GLN A 33 19.09 1.81 -10.20
CA GLN A 33 20.50 2.17 -10.18
C GLN A 33 20.86 2.72 -8.81
N GLY A 34 21.66 1.97 -8.05
CA GLY A 34 22.28 2.46 -6.82
C GLY A 34 21.55 2.15 -5.52
N SER A 35 20.40 1.53 -5.52
CA SER A 35 19.73 1.08 -4.28
C SER A 35 20.11 -0.37 -3.95
N GLN A 36 20.80 -0.55 -2.82
CA GLN A 36 21.18 -1.90 -2.35
C GLN A 36 19.99 -2.72 -1.80
N ASN A 37 18.78 -2.14 -1.73
CA ASN A 37 17.64 -2.70 -1.00
C ASN A 37 16.35 -2.86 -1.79
N VAL A 38 16.32 -2.63 -3.11
CA VAL A 38 15.13 -2.98 -3.88
C VAL A 38 15.21 -4.44 -4.25
N SER A 39 14.39 -5.21 -3.58
CA SER A 39 14.22 -6.64 -3.75
C SER A 39 14.10 -7.02 -5.21
N GLN A 40 14.84 -8.05 -5.62
CA GLN A 40 14.71 -8.63 -6.96
C GLN A 40 13.27 -9.13 -7.14
N LEU A 41 12.60 -8.66 -8.18
CA LEU A 41 11.32 -9.25 -8.57
C LEU A 41 11.57 -10.65 -9.19
N PRO A 42 10.68 -11.61 -8.98
CA PRO A 42 9.42 -11.48 -8.22
C PRO A 42 9.64 -11.48 -6.70
N LEU A 43 8.88 -10.64 -6.00
CA LEU A 43 8.84 -10.67 -4.54
C LEU A 43 8.24 -11.99 -4.03
N PRO A 44 8.62 -12.44 -2.82
CA PRO A 44 8.07 -13.67 -2.28
C PRO A 44 6.56 -13.57 -2.08
N LYS A 45 5.85 -14.66 -2.35
CA LYS A 45 4.41 -14.76 -2.06
C LYS A 45 4.14 -14.52 -0.58
N ALA A 46 3.12 -13.71 -0.29
CA ALA A 46 2.67 -13.41 1.06
C ALA A 46 1.15 -13.59 1.22
N ASP A 47 0.69 -13.72 2.47
CA ASP A 47 -0.73 -13.67 2.78
C ASP A 47 -1.19 -12.22 2.89
N VAL A 48 -0.31 -11.34 3.40
CA VAL A 48 -0.56 -9.90 3.55
C VAL A 48 0.66 -9.11 3.08
N LEU A 49 0.43 -8.11 2.22
CA LEU A 49 1.39 -7.07 1.91
C LEU A 49 1.00 -5.80 2.65
N LEU A 50 1.98 -5.16 3.31
CA LEU A 50 1.85 -3.84 3.90
C LEU A 50 2.82 -2.90 3.18
N HIS A 51 2.29 -1.87 2.52
CA HIS A 51 3.10 -0.78 1.97
C HIS A 51 3.00 0.43 2.90
N CYS A 52 4.12 0.78 3.52
CA CYS A 52 4.16 1.74 4.63
C CYS A 52 4.44 3.19 4.17
N GLY A 53 3.99 3.55 2.96
CA GLY A 53 4.08 4.92 2.46
C GLY A 53 5.25 5.19 1.51
N ASP A 54 5.35 6.43 1.06
CA ASP A 54 6.26 6.92 0.02
C ASP A 54 6.12 6.11 -1.28
N LEU A 55 4.86 6.08 -1.74
CA LEU A 55 4.41 5.43 -2.96
C LEU A 55 5.01 6.10 -4.19
N THR A 56 5.19 7.43 -4.11
CA THR A 56 5.58 8.33 -5.19
C THR A 56 6.77 9.20 -4.79
N MET A 57 7.32 9.96 -5.73
CA MET A 57 8.31 11.01 -5.44
C MET A 57 7.65 12.33 -5.06
N ILE A 58 6.51 12.68 -5.69
CA ILE A 58 5.86 13.97 -5.54
C ILE A 58 4.33 13.91 -5.63
N GLY A 59 3.72 12.74 -5.64
CA GLY A 59 2.27 12.55 -5.60
C GLY A 59 1.53 12.90 -6.90
N THR A 60 2.08 12.60 -8.07
CA THR A 60 1.38 12.76 -9.35
C THR A 60 0.52 11.54 -9.67
N LEU A 61 -0.54 11.71 -10.48
CA LEU A 61 -1.40 10.58 -10.90
C LEU A 61 -0.61 9.52 -11.66
N LEU A 62 0.31 9.92 -12.53
CA LEU A 62 1.15 8.99 -13.28
C LEU A 62 2.02 8.11 -12.36
N GLU A 63 2.53 8.70 -11.27
CA GLU A 63 3.30 7.96 -10.29
C GLU A 63 2.43 6.96 -9.53
N TYR A 64 1.22 7.36 -9.13
CA TYR A 64 0.27 6.45 -8.48
C TYR A 64 -0.14 5.29 -9.39
N GLU A 65 -0.38 5.55 -10.69
CA GLU A 65 -0.68 4.48 -11.65
C GLU A 65 0.46 3.46 -11.72
N LYS A 66 1.71 3.91 -11.82
CA LYS A 66 2.88 3.01 -11.81
C LYS A 66 2.98 2.21 -10.51
N THR A 67 2.70 2.85 -9.38
CA THR A 67 2.71 2.16 -8.08
C THR A 67 1.61 1.11 -8.02
N LEU A 68 0.42 1.40 -8.53
CA LEU A 68 -0.67 0.43 -8.62
C LEU A 68 -0.34 -0.74 -9.56
N ASP A 69 0.40 -0.49 -10.67
CA ASP A 69 0.91 -1.56 -11.54
C ASP A 69 1.90 -2.46 -10.79
N LEU A 70 2.86 -1.86 -10.07
CA LEU A 70 3.79 -2.60 -9.23
C LEU A 70 3.06 -3.45 -8.19
N LEU A 71 2.14 -2.85 -7.43
CA LEU A 71 1.38 -3.55 -6.40
C LEU A 71 0.49 -4.65 -6.99
N GLY A 72 -0.08 -4.41 -8.19
CA GLY A 72 -0.86 -5.41 -8.94
C GLY A 72 -0.05 -6.65 -9.26
N SER A 73 1.25 -6.50 -9.56
CA SER A 73 2.16 -7.60 -9.91
C SER A 73 2.60 -8.48 -8.73
N ILE A 74 2.42 -8.01 -7.49
CA ILE A 74 2.86 -8.74 -6.29
C ILE A 74 1.82 -9.81 -5.91
N ASP A 75 2.28 -11.06 -5.71
CA ASP A 75 1.42 -12.18 -5.27
C ASP A 75 1.16 -12.10 -3.76
N ALA A 76 0.11 -11.36 -3.38
CA ALA A 76 -0.38 -11.28 -2.00
C ALA A 76 -1.91 -11.27 -1.98
N ASP A 77 -2.50 -11.99 -1.02
CA ASP A 77 -3.95 -12.13 -0.92
C ASP A 77 -4.66 -10.87 -0.42
N LEU A 78 -4.01 -10.13 0.47
CA LEU A 78 -4.46 -8.83 0.98
C LEU A 78 -3.31 -7.84 0.83
N LYS A 79 -3.57 -6.70 0.19
CA LYS A 79 -2.58 -5.63 0.00
C LYS A 79 -3.10 -4.36 0.66
N LEU A 80 -2.49 -3.96 1.75
CA LEU A 80 -2.83 -2.77 2.53
C LEU A 80 -1.77 -1.68 2.30
N VAL A 81 -2.23 -0.48 2.04
CA VAL A 81 -1.37 0.64 1.62
C VAL A 81 -1.76 1.90 2.38
N ILE A 82 -0.78 2.63 2.86
CA ILE A 82 -0.94 3.98 3.41
C ILE A 82 -0.11 4.98 2.61
N ALA A 83 -0.46 6.26 2.68
CA ALA A 83 0.36 7.34 2.17
C ALA A 83 1.59 7.58 3.04
N GLY A 84 2.66 8.11 2.43
CA GLY A 84 3.82 8.67 3.10
C GLY A 84 3.93 10.17 2.86
N ASN A 85 5.02 10.77 3.30
CA ASN A 85 5.23 12.22 3.18
C ASN A 85 5.50 12.69 1.74
N HIS A 86 5.88 11.80 0.83
CA HIS A 86 6.01 12.08 -0.60
C HIS A 86 4.67 12.07 -1.34
N ASP A 87 3.65 11.43 -0.80
CA ASP A 87 2.34 11.26 -1.42
C ASP A 87 1.42 12.47 -1.15
N ILE A 88 1.95 13.66 -1.39
CA ILE A 88 1.40 14.95 -0.95
C ILE A 88 -0.01 15.23 -1.44
N SER A 89 -0.41 14.67 -2.58
CA SER A 89 -1.76 14.88 -3.12
C SER A 89 -2.82 14.04 -2.42
N LEU A 90 -2.43 13.09 -1.57
CA LEU A 90 -3.37 12.34 -0.70
C LEU A 90 -3.66 13.07 0.62
N ASP A 91 -2.88 14.10 0.96
CA ASP A 91 -3.20 15.07 2.01
C ASP A 91 -3.66 16.39 1.36
N GLU A 92 -4.97 16.54 1.18
CA GLU A 92 -5.55 17.71 0.50
C GLU A 92 -5.17 19.02 1.19
N VAL A 93 -5.14 19.05 2.53
CA VAL A 93 -4.83 20.26 3.30
C VAL A 93 -3.37 20.67 3.07
N TYR A 94 -2.47 19.73 3.13
CA TYR A 94 -1.05 19.97 2.86
C TYR A 94 -0.83 20.36 1.41
N TYR A 95 -1.46 19.64 0.47
CA TYR A 95 -1.33 19.90 -0.96
C TYR A 95 -1.78 21.31 -1.35
N ARG A 96 -2.90 21.80 -0.84
CA ARG A 96 -3.36 23.18 -1.08
C ARG A 96 -2.36 24.23 -0.61
N ARG A 97 -1.59 23.93 0.44
CA ARG A 97 -0.59 24.86 1.01
C ARG A 97 0.77 24.79 0.33
N LYS A 98 1.20 23.63 -0.11
CA LYS A 98 2.58 23.35 -0.54
C LYS A 98 2.70 22.76 -1.95
N GLY A 99 1.66 22.18 -2.50
CA GLY A 99 1.68 21.46 -3.77
C GLY A 99 2.22 22.28 -4.94
N GLN A 100 1.79 23.55 -5.07
CA GLN A 100 2.29 24.43 -6.13
C GLN A 100 3.81 24.62 -6.08
N SER A 101 4.37 24.77 -4.86
CA SER A 101 5.82 24.92 -4.69
C SER A 101 6.57 23.62 -4.96
N MET A 102 6.02 22.49 -4.49
CA MET A 102 6.66 21.17 -4.61
C MET A 102 6.61 20.63 -6.04
N GLN A 103 5.52 20.89 -6.75
CA GLN A 103 5.34 20.43 -8.14
C GLN A 103 5.76 21.47 -9.20
N ARG A 104 6.42 22.56 -8.80
CA ARG A 104 6.79 23.67 -9.67
C ARG A 104 7.57 23.23 -10.93
N HIS A 105 8.44 22.24 -10.81
CA HIS A 105 9.32 21.78 -11.89
C HIS A 105 8.71 20.66 -12.74
N THR A 106 7.55 20.12 -12.34
CA THR A 106 6.91 18.99 -13.05
C THR A 106 5.74 19.43 -13.92
N GLY A 107 5.34 20.70 -13.78
CA GLY A 107 4.16 21.23 -14.47
C GLY A 107 2.84 20.56 -14.04
N GLY A 108 2.87 19.75 -12.95
CA GLY A 108 1.79 18.88 -12.55
C GLY A 108 0.83 19.44 -11.50
N TYR A 109 1.02 20.70 -11.05
CA TYR A 109 0.09 21.27 -10.08
C TYR A 109 -1.30 21.47 -10.70
N SER A 110 -2.30 20.92 -10.05
CA SER A 110 -3.71 21.10 -10.38
C SER A 110 -4.53 21.07 -9.09
N GLU A 111 -5.48 21.97 -8.94
CA GLU A 111 -6.32 22.05 -7.74
C GLU A 111 -7.19 20.81 -7.52
N ASP A 112 -7.51 20.08 -8.60
CA ASP A 112 -8.31 18.87 -8.58
C ASP A 112 -7.47 17.59 -8.37
N LEU A 113 -6.13 17.69 -8.31
CA LEU A 113 -5.26 16.53 -8.17
C LEU A 113 -5.54 15.72 -6.89
N PRO A 114 -5.80 16.31 -5.71
CA PRO A 114 -6.14 15.53 -4.52
C PRO A 114 -7.39 14.68 -4.68
N ALA A 115 -8.44 15.26 -5.30
CA ALA A 115 -9.68 14.53 -5.55
C ALA A 115 -9.47 13.35 -6.50
N LYS A 116 -8.72 13.56 -7.59
CA LYS A 116 -8.38 12.52 -8.57
C LYS A 116 -7.49 11.43 -7.95
N ALA A 117 -6.50 11.81 -7.14
CA ALA A 117 -5.64 10.86 -6.45
C ALA A 117 -6.46 9.98 -5.48
N ARG A 118 -7.36 10.61 -4.72
CA ARG A 118 -8.27 9.90 -3.82
C ARG A 118 -9.21 8.94 -4.57
N GLU A 119 -9.78 9.39 -5.68
CA GLU A 119 -10.63 8.55 -6.54
C GLU A 119 -9.85 7.33 -7.08
N LEU A 120 -8.59 7.53 -7.48
CA LEU A 120 -7.73 6.47 -7.97
C LEU A 120 -7.49 5.38 -6.90
N TRP A 121 -7.19 5.80 -5.66
CA TRP A 121 -6.86 4.88 -4.57
C TRP A 121 -8.07 4.22 -3.90
N LEU A 122 -9.25 4.86 -3.93
CA LEU A 122 -10.48 4.32 -3.36
C LEU A 122 -11.40 3.69 -4.42
N GLY A 123 -11.09 3.92 -5.70
CA GLY A 123 -11.92 3.52 -6.84
C GLY A 123 -11.58 2.15 -7.42
N GLU A 124 -12.13 1.91 -8.61
CA GLU A 124 -12.01 0.62 -9.31
C GLU A 124 -10.56 0.29 -9.71
N ARG A 125 -9.72 1.29 -9.94
CA ARG A 125 -8.33 1.08 -10.33
C ARG A 125 -7.51 0.37 -9.23
N ALA A 126 -7.61 0.85 -7.98
CA ALA A 126 -6.97 0.20 -6.83
C ALA A 126 -7.57 -1.19 -6.57
N LYS A 127 -8.91 -1.31 -6.64
CA LYS A 127 -9.59 -2.61 -6.48
C LYS A 127 -9.14 -3.62 -7.51
N SER A 128 -8.97 -3.24 -8.77
CA SER A 128 -8.49 -4.12 -9.84
C SER A 128 -7.04 -4.58 -9.63
N ALA A 129 -6.22 -3.78 -8.95
CA ALA A 129 -4.88 -4.15 -8.50
C ALA A 129 -4.87 -5.02 -7.22
N GLY A 130 -6.06 -5.25 -6.62
CA GLY A 130 -6.22 -5.97 -5.36
C GLY A 130 -5.73 -5.16 -4.15
N VAL A 131 -5.70 -3.83 -4.25
CA VAL A 131 -5.17 -2.92 -3.24
C VAL A 131 -6.30 -2.31 -2.41
N THR A 132 -6.10 -2.25 -1.11
CA THR A 132 -6.92 -1.51 -0.15
C THR A 132 -6.10 -0.37 0.43
N TYR A 133 -6.43 0.86 0.06
CA TYR A 133 -5.85 2.05 0.66
C TYR A 133 -6.48 2.30 2.03
N LEU A 134 -5.66 2.54 3.04
CA LEU A 134 -6.10 2.80 4.40
C LEU A 134 -5.91 4.28 4.75
N GLU A 135 -6.96 4.87 5.26
CA GLU A 135 -6.91 6.15 5.95
C GLU A 135 -6.80 5.94 7.45
N GLU A 136 -6.55 7.00 8.22
CA GLU A 136 -6.49 6.95 9.67
C GLU A 136 -7.74 6.29 10.26
N GLY A 137 -7.54 5.34 11.15
CA GLY A 137 -8.62 4.59 11.81
C GLY A 137 -8.26 3.15 12.11
N THR A 138 -9.27 2.43 12.60
CA THR A 138 -9.17 0.99 12.88
C THR A 138 -9.80 0.19 11.75
N HIS A 139 -9.04 -0.73 11.18
CA HIS A 139 -9.47 -1.62 10.11
C HIS A 139 -9.35 -3.09 10.53
N SER A 140 -10.31 -3.91 10.15
CA SER A 140 -10.33 -5.34 10.49
C SER A 140 -10.56 -6.18 9.25
N PHE A 141 -9.73 -7.22 9.07
CA PHE A 141 -9.76 -8.11 7.92
C PHE A 141 -9.82 -9.56 8.36
N THR A 142 -10.53 -10.39 7.60
CA THR A 142 -10.44 -11.84 7.71
C THR A 142 -9.65 -12.35 6.51
N LEU A 143 -8.52 -13.01 6.79
CA LEU A 143 -7.63 -13.52 5.77
C LEU A 143 -8.14 -14.84 5.19
N LYS A 144 -7.69 -15.22 3.99
CA LYS A 144 -8.08 -16.49 3.35
C LYS A 144 -7.71 -17.73 4.18
N ASN A 145 -6.63 -17.65 4.97
CA ASN A 145 -6.22 -18.72 5.88
C ASN A 145 -7.05 -18.79 7.18
N GLY A 146 -8.04 -17.91 7.35
CA GLY A 146 -8.92 -17.84 8.51
C GLY A 146 -8.39 -16.97 9.65
N ALA A 147 -7.18 -16.41 9.56
CA ALA A 147 -6.68 -15.46 10.55
C ALA A 147 -7.45 -14.14 10.50
N ARG A 148 -7.54 -13.45 11.64
CA ARG A 148 -8.07 -12.09 11.72
C ARG A 148 -6.93 -11.12 11.96
N LEU A 149 -6.89 -10.07 11.13
CA LEU A 149 -5.94 -8.96 11.22
C LEU A 149 -6.69 -7.70 11.60
N ARG A 150 -6.18 -6.98 12.60
CA ARG A 150 -6.60 -5.63 12.95
C ARG A 150 -5.39 -4.71 12.82
N VAL A 151 -5.58 -3.58 12.17
CA VAL A 151 -4.58 -2.51 12.00
C VAL A 151 -5.17 -1.19 12.45
N GLU A 152 -4.32 -0.33 13.01
CA GLU A 152 -4.64 1.02 13.49
C GLU A 152 -3.62 2.00 12.95
#